data_f6fd198f9a804ac27702541d36a8b4c3
#
_entry.id   f6fd198f9a804ac27702541d36a8b4c3
#
_cell.length_a   1.000
_cell.length_b   1.000
_cell.length_c   1.000
_cell.angle_alpha   90.00
_cell.angle_beta   90.00
_cell.angle_gamma   90.00
#
_symmetry.space_group_name_H-M   'P 1'
#
loop_
_entity.id
_entity.type
_entity.pdbx_description
1 polymer ?
#
loop_
_entity_poly.entity_id
_entity_poly.type
_entity_poly.pdbx_seq_one_letter_code
_entity_poly.pdbx_strand_id
1 'polypeptide(L)'
;MTEHLKITVVTAGLSEDASTTRLARAIAQAASGVVARGGEESEVRVVALREIAHGITDAMLTGTAPAAVQEALDAVLTADGLIAATPTYKASYSGLFKAFFDLFDEGALENLPTVVAATGGSPRHSLVLDTALRPLFSYLKALTLPIGVYAATEDWADASLQARIERAGAALAGMLGAGTPGHDAAGPGPADGTGSGATGDGGSATVDASTKSVGARRDMSPRSERSARDEFAGVPNFEDLLAAVRG
;
A
#
# COMPACT_ATOMS: atom_id res chain seq x y z
N MET A 1 16.55 26.68 -1.34
CA MET A 1 16.80 25.23 -1.42
C MET A 1 15.79 24.69 -2.39
N THR A 2 16.20 24.19 -3.53
CA THR A 2 15.28 23.53 -4.49
C THR A 2 14.81 22.23 -3.83
N GLU A 3 13.52 22.13 -3.56
CA GLU A 3 12.92 20.90 -3.02
C GLU A 3 12.85 19.90 -4.16
N HIS A 4 13.57 18.79 -4.04
CA HIS A 4 13.57 17.72 -5.05
C HIS A 4 12.33 16.85 -4.82
N LEU A 5 11.65 16.49 -5.90
CA LEU A 5 10.53 15.55 -5.85
C LEU A 5 11.02 14.15 -5.46
N LYS A 6 10.44 13.54 -4.45
CA LYS A 6 10.84 12.24 -3.89
C LYS A 6 10.00 11.12 -4.48
N ILE A 7 10.61 10.26 -5.27
CA ILE A 7 9.96 9.06 -5.81
C ILE A 7 10.49 7.84 -5.05
N THR A 8 9.63 7.20 -4.27
CA THR A 8 10.00 5.95 -3.59
C THR A 8 9.56 4.73 -4.40
N VAL A 9 10.49 3.81 -4.61
CA VAL A 9 10.27 2.52 -5.25
C VAL A 9 10.31 1.44 -4.19
N VAL A 10 9.19 0.75 -3.96
CA VAL A 10 9.14 -0.46 -3.13
C VAL A 10 9.12 -1.68 -4.04
N THR A 11 10.09 -2.58 -3.90
CA THR A 11 10.17 -3.78 -4.71
C THR A 11 10.33 -5.05 -3.87
N ALA A 12 9.50 -6.05 -4.17
CA ALA A 12 9.55 -7.38 -3.53
C ALA A 12 10.27 -8.43 -4.37
N GLY A 13 11.13 -8.03 -5.30
CA GLY A 13 12.00 -8.95 -6.02
C GLY A 13 12.98 -9.67 -5.08
N LEU A 14 13.07 -11.00 -5.19
CA LEU A 14 13.85 -11.81 -4.24
C LEU A 14 15.33 -11.96 -4.61
N SER A 15 15.73 -11.67 -5.83
CA SER A 15 17.13 -11.67 -6.27
C SER A 15 17.60 -10.25 -6.58
N GLU A 16 18.93 -10.08 -6.66
CA GLU A 16 19.54 -8.80 -7.01
C GLU A 16 19.08 -8.33 -8.39
N ASP A 17 19.11 -9.24 -9.37
CA ASP A 17 18.68 -9.00 -10.75
C ASP A 17 17.19 -9.33 -11.01
N ALA A 18 16.35 -9.27 -9.98
CA ALA A 18 14.94 -9.59 -10.12
C ALA A 18 14.28 -8.72 -11.20
N SER A 19 13.52 -9.37 -12.11
CA SER A 19 12.74 -8.68 -13.13
C SER A 19 11.79 -7.64 -12.54
N THR A 20 11.26 -7.89 -11.35
CA THR A 20 10.41 -6.96 -10.59
C THR A 20 11.15 -5.66 -10.27
N THR A 21 12.39 -5.77 -9.77
CA THR A 21 13.23 -4.60 -9.44
C THR A 21 13.61 -3.84 -10.71
N ARG A 22 13.94 -4.55 -11.79
CA ARG A 22 14.23 -3.94 -13.10
C ARG A 22 13.04 -3.16 -13.63
N LEU A 23 11.82 -3.73 -13.56
CA LEU A 23 10.59 -3.08 -13.99
C LEU A 23 10.34 -1.80 -13.18
N ALA A 24 10.42 -1.87 -11.86
CA ALA A 24 10.18 -0.75 -10.98
C ALA A 24 11.17 0.40 -11.21
N ARG A 25 12.46 0.09 -11.36
CA ARG A 25 13.49 1.08 -11.67
C ARG A 25 13.28 1.73 -13.04
N ALA A 26 12.85 0.96 -14.06
CA ALA A 26 12.57 1.50 -15.38
C ALA A 26 11.40 2.49 -15.36
N ILE A 27 10.34 2.21 -14.57
CA ILE A 27 9.21 3.14 -14.37
C ILE A 27 9.70 4.41 -13.66
N ALA A 28 10.52 4.28 -12.60
CA ALA A 28 11.08 5.43 -11.89
C ALA A 28 11.96 6.30 -12.79
N GLN A 29 12.80 5.67 -13.60
CA GLN A 29 13.65 6.38 -14.57
C GLN A 29 12.80 7.13 -15.62
N ALA A 30 11.73 6.51 -16.10
CA ALA A 30 10.80 7.16 -17.02
C ALA A 30 10.11 8.38 -16.38
N ALA A 31 9.68 8.26 -15.11
CA ALA A 31 9.08 9.37 -14.35
C ALA A 31 10.09 10.51 -14.14
N SER A 32 11.29 10.20 -13.64
CA SER A 32 12.35 11.19 -13.44
C SER A 32 12.74 11.90 -14.74
N GLY A 33 12.75 11.18 -15.86
CA GLY A 33 13.02 11.78 -17.17
C GLY A 33 11.94 12.77 -17.61
N VAL A 34 10.68 12.58 -17.22
CA VAL A 34 9.60 13.56 -17.49
C VAL A 34 9.75 14.78 -16.57
N VAL A 35 9.98 14.56 -15.26
CA VAL A 35 10.20 15.61 -14.26
C VAL A 35 11.33 16.53 -14.70
N ALA A 36 12.47 15.95 -15.11
CA ALA A 36 13.65 16.70 -15.58
C ALA A 36 13.36 17.55 -16.85
N ARG A 37 12.53 17.04 -17.78
CA ARG A 37 12.09 17.82 -18.94
C ARG A 37 11.21 19.01 -18.55
N GLY A 38 10.51 18.92 -17.43
CA GLY A 38 9.75 20.02 -16.83
C GLY A 38 10.63 21.07 -16.11
N GLY A 39 11.94 20.82 -15.99
CA GLY A 39 12.88 21.71 -15.31
C GLY A 39 12.97 21.48 -13.80
N GLU A 40 12.40 20.39 -13.28
CA GLU A 40 12.47 20.00 -11.88
C GLU A 40 13.44 18.84 -11.69
N GLU A 41 13.88 18.63 -10.45
CA GLU A 41 14.74 17.50 -10.10
C GLU A 41 13.96 16.49 -9.24
N SER A 42 14.27 15.22 -9.39
CA SER A 42 13.70 14.16 -8.58
C SER A 42 14.77 13.28 -7.95
N GLU A 43 14.54 12.89 -6.71
CA GLU A 43 15.31 11.88 -5.99
C GLU A 43 14.57 10.55 -6.05
N VAL A 44 15.22 9.48 -6.49
CA VAL A 44 14.65 8.13 -6.51
C VAL A 44 15.27 7.29 -5.40
N ARG A 45 14.46 6.91 -4.41
CA ARG A 45 14.85 5.97 -3.36
C ARG A 45 14.29 4.58 -3.63
N VAL A 46 15.14 3.56 -3.64
CA VAL A 46 14.73 2.17 -3.86
C VAL A 46 14.77 1.40 -2.54
N VAL A 47 13.62 0.89 -2.13
CA VAL A 47 13.44 0.01 -0.97
C VAL A 47 13.31 -1.43 -1.49
N ALA A 48 14.38 -2.20 -1.38
CA ALA A 48 14.41 -3.61 -1.73
C ALA A 48 14.00 -4.46 -0.53
N LEU A 49 12.76 -4.93 -0.49
CA LEU A 49 12.20 -5.63 0.68
C LEU A 49 12.98 -6.89 1.07
N ARG A 50 13.66 -7.54 0.12
CA ARG A 50 14.53 -8.70 0.39
C ARG A 50 15.63 -8.41 1.43
N GLU A 51 16.13 -7.16 1.45
CA GLU A 51 17.24 -6.75 2.31
C GLU A 51 16.80 -6.55 3.77
N ILE A 52 15.52 -6.27 3.97
CA ILE A 52 14.91 -6.03 5.28
C ILE A 52 13.87 -7.09 5.67
N ALA A 53 13.81 -8.23 4.94
CA ALA A 53 12.75 -9.23 5.07
C ALA A 53 12.62 -9.80 6.50
N HIS A 54 13.75 -10.09 7.16
CA HIS A 54 13.74 -10.55 8.56
C HIS A 54 13.21 -9.47 9.50
N GLY A 55 13.65 -8.22 9.32
CA GLY A 55 13.18 -7.10 10.13
C GLY A 55 11.69 -6.81 9.95
N ILE A 56 11.12 -7.01 8.76
CA ILE A 56 9.67 -6.92 8.51
C ILE A 56 8.93 -7.97 9.36
N THR A 57 9.43 -9.21 9.38
CA THR A 57 8.84 -10.28 10.19
C THR A 57 8.93 -9.96 11.67
N ASP A 58 10.09 -9.48 12.13
CA ASP A 58 10.29 -9.07 13.51
C ASP A 58 9.34 -7.95 13.92
N ALA A 59 9.17 -6.94 13.06
CA ALA A 59 8.23 -5.84 13.27
C ALA A 59 6.79 -6.32 13.42
N MET A 60 6.34 -7.26 12.57
CA MET A 60 5.00 -7.85 12.66
C MET A 60 4.77 -8.60 13.96
N LEU A 61 5.79 -9.32 14.45
CA LEU A 61 5.69 -10.15 15.68
C LEU A 61 5.81 -9.34 16.95
N THR A 62 6.64 -8.30 16.96
CA THR A 62 6.97 -7.53 18.17
C THR A 62 6.22 -6.20 18.26
N GLY A 63 5.66 -5.73 17.16
CA GLY A 63 5.05 -4.39 17.07
C GLY A 63 6.07 -3.25 17.05
N THR A 64 7.37 -3.57 16.88
CA THR A 64 8.45 -2.57 16.85
C THR A 64 9.31 -2.78 15.60
N ALA A 65 9.40 -1.77 14.75
CA ALA A 65 10.19 -1.83 13.53
C ALA A 65 11.69 -1.61 13.85
N PRO A 66 12.58 -2.52 13.41
CA PRO A 66 14.02 -2.26 13.40
C PRO A 66 14.35 -1.03 12.55
N ALA A 67 15.49 -0.36 12.82
CA ALA A 67 15.87 0.89 12.16
C ALA A 67 15.78 0.85 10.63
N ALA A 68 16.28 -0.20 10.00
CA ALA A 68 16.24 -0.35 8.55
C ALA A 68 14.80 -0.48 7.99
N VAL A 69 13.89 -1.10 8.75
CA VAL A 69 12.46 -1.17 8.39
C VAL A 69 11.81 0.19 8.59
N GLN A 70 12.09 0.88 9.70
CA GLN A 70 11.57 2.22 9.95
C GLN A 70 12.01 3.20 8.87
N GLU A 71 13.28 3.18 8.48
CA GLU A 71 13.78 4.00 7.37
C GLU A 71 13.06 3.72 6.04
N ALA A 72 12.69 2.46 5.81
CA ALA A 72 11.92 2.07 4.62
C ALA A 72 10.46 2.57 4.69
N LEU A 73 9.83 2.51 5.86
CA LEU A 73 8.49 3.07 6.09
C LEU A 73 8.51 4.59 5.91
N ASP A 74 9.47 5.27 6.54
CA ASP A 74 9.62 6.73 6.45
C ASP A 74 9.85 7.18 4.99
N ALA A 75 10.62 6.40 4.21
CA ALA A 75 10.83 6.68 2.80
C ALA A 75 9.54 6.64 1.97
N VAL A 76 8.58 5.79 2.34
CA VAL A 76 7.26 5.76 1.69
C VAL A 76 6.38 6.90 2.18
N LEU A 77 6.37 7.16 3.49
CA LEU A 77 5.54 8.20 4.10
C LEU A 77 5.94 9.63 3.69
N THR A 78 7.22 9.83 3.35
CA THR A 78 7.74 11.14 2.94
C THR A 78 7.90 11.28 1.43
N ALA A 79 7.38 10.32 0.66
CA ALA A 79 7.46 10.35 -0.80
C ALA A 79 6.35 11.22 -1.40
N ASP A 80 6.68 11.93 -2.48
CA ASP A 80 5.70 12.61 -3.33
C ASP A 80 5.02 11.64 -4.30
N GLY A 81 5.68 10.51 -4.61
CA GLY A 81 5.12 9.46 -5.44
C GLY A 81 5.70 8.08 -5.13
N LEU A 82 4.87 7.06 -5.27
CA LEU A 82 5.20 5.67 -4.98
C LEU A 82 5.13 4.79 -6.23
N ILE A 83 6.13 3.94 -6.41
CA ILE A 83 6.10 2.82 -7.35
C ILE A 83 6.15 1.53 -6.54
N ALA A 84 5.05 0.78 -6.51
CA ALA A 84 4.93 -0.44 -5.73
C ALA A 84 4.95 -1.67 -6.65
N ALA A 85 6.03 -2.47 -6.57
CA ALA A 85 6.28 -3.57 -7.48
C ALA A 85 6.45 -4.92 -6.77
N THR A 86 5.76 -5.95 -7.26
CA THR A 86 5.78 -7.30 -6.69
C THR A 86 5.91 -8.37 -7.77
N PRO A 87 6.59 -9.49 -7.50
CA PRO A 87 6.42 -10.68 -8.33
C PRO A 87 5.04 -11.29 -8.06
N THR A 88 4.47 -11.94 -9.07
CA THR A 88 3.20 -12.67 -8.92
C THR A 88 3.48 -14.10 -8.48
N TYR A 89 3.06 -14.43 -7.26
CA TYR A 89 3.12 -15.77 -6.70
C TYR A 89 1.71 -16.25 -6.35
N LYS A 90 1.36 -17.47 -6.83
CA LYS A 90 0.04 -18.06 -6.57
C LYS A 90 -1.12 -17.10 -6.91
N ALA A 91 -1.02 -16.44 -8.09
CA ALA A 91 -2.00 -15.51 -8.64
C ALA A 91 -2.20 -14.19 -7.84
N SER A 92 -1.29 -13.86 -6.93
CA SER A 92 -1.36 -12.65 -6.11
C SER A 92 0.03 -12.02 -5.94
N TYR A 93 0.11 -10.90 -5.20
CA TYR A 93 1.38 -10.33 -4.76
C TYR A 93 2.14 -11.29 -3.84
N SER A 94 3.45 -11.10 -3.68
CA SER A 94 4.25 -11.92 -2.78
C SER A 94 3.90 -11.66 -1.31
N GLY A 95 4.08 -12.66 -0.45
CA GLY A 95 3.85 -12.54 0.99
C GLY A 95 4.72 -11.45 1.61
N LEU A 96 5.98 -11.31 1.18
CA LEU A 96 6.89 -10.28 1.65
C LEU A 96 6.37 -8.86 1.31
N PHE A 97 5.78 -8.68 0.13
CA PHE A 97 5.15 -7.43 -0.27
C PHE A 97 4.00 -7.07 0.67
N LYS A 98 3.10 -8.02 0.91
CA LYS A 98 1.96 -7.81 1.82
C LYS A 98 2.43 -7.52 3.24
N ALA A 99 3.39 -8.30 3.75
CA ALA A 99 3.94 -8.13 5.09
C ALA A 99 4.50 -6.72 5.34
N PHE A 100 5.15 -6.12 4.34
CA PHE A 100 5.65 -4.75 4.46
C PHE A 100 4.50 -3.72 4.50
N PHE A 101 3.51 -3.86 3.60
CA PHE A 101 2.38 -2.92 3.58
C PHE A 101 1.41 -3.11 4.75
N ASP A 102 1.45 -4.23 5.46
CA ASP A 102 0.72 -4.45 6.71
C ASP A 102 1.30 -3.71 7.92
N LEU A 103 2.50 -3.14 7.79
CA LEU A 103 3.11 -2.32 8.84
C LEU A 103 2.62 -0.85 8.80
N PHE A 104 1.90 -0.44 7.77
CA PHE A 104 1.34 0.91 7.70
C PHE A 104 0.01 0.99 8.41
N ASP A 105 -0.21 2.10 9.11
CA ASP A 105 -1.50 2.42 9.69
C ASP A 105 -2.56 2.69 8.61
N GLU A 106 -3.82 2.56 8.97
CA GLU A 106 -4.93 2.85 8.06
C GLU A 106 -4.88 4.32 7.60
N GLY A 107 -4.89 4.52 6.29
CA GLY A 107 -4.82 5.87 5.68
C GLY A 107 -3.42 6.48 5.64
N ALA A 108 -2.38 5.78 6.07
CA ALA A 108 -1.00 6.30 6.02
C ALA A 108 -0.53 6.71 4.62
N LEU A 109 -1.12 6.15 3.57
CA LEU A 109 -0.82 6.48 2.17
C LEU A 109 -1.90 7.36 1.53
N GLU A 110 -2.71 8.05 2.33
CA GLU A 110 -3.83 8.85 1.81
C GLU A 110 -3.34 9.88 0.79
N ASN A 111 -3.97 9.85 -0.41
CA ASN A 111 -3.65 10.71 -1.55
C ASN A 111 -2.23 10.54 -2.15
N LEU A 112 -1.42 9.59 -1.70
CA LEU A 112 -0.09 9.35 -2.28
C LEU A 112 -0.22 8.79 -3.71
N PRO A 113 0.23 9.51 -4.76
CA PRO A 113 0.21 9.03 -6.13
C PRO A 113 1.01 7.72 -6.26
N THR A 114 0.33 6.64 -6.63
CA THR A 114 0.92 5.31 -6.62
C THR A 114 0.76 4.60 -7.96
N VAL A 115 1.88 4.19 -8.56
CA VAL A 115 1.92 3.25 -9.68
C VAL A 115 2.10 1.83 -9.15
N VAL A 116 1.16 0.96 -9.48
CA VAL A 116 1.29 -0.48 -9.18
C VAL A 116 1.93 -1.22 -10.33
N ALA A 117 2.88 -2.11 -10.03
CA ALA A 117 3.57 -2.92 -11.01
C ALA A 117 3.70 -4.37 -10.55
N ALA A 118 3.64 -5.30 -11.50
CA ALA A 118 3.87 -6.70 -11.19
C ALA A 118 4.62 -7.42 -12.30
N THR A 119 5.34 -8.48 -11.94
CA THR A 119 5.98 -9.39 -12.89
C THR A 119 5.49 -10.81 -12.68
N GLY A 120 5.47 -11.60 -13.73
CA GLY A 120 5.13 -13.02 -13.64
C GLY A 120 5.67 -13.83 -14.83
N GLY A 121 5.59 -15.13 -14.72
CA GLY A 121 6.06 -16.04 -15.77
C GLY A 121 5.18 -16.06 -17.04
N SER A 122 3.94 -15.54 -16.97
CA SER A 122 2.95 -15.63 -18.05
C SER A 122 1.99 -14.44 -18.02
N PRO A 123 1.48 -13.97 -19.17
CA PRO A 123 0.47 -12.91 -19.27
C PRO A 123 -0.86 -13.23 -18.58
N ARG A 124 -1.13 -14.52 -18.31
CA ARG A 124 -2.37 -14.98 -17.65
C ARG A 124 -2.62 -14.35 -16.28
N HIS A 125 -1.57 -13.86 -15.65
CA HIS A 125 -1.65 -13.27 -14.32
C HIS A 125 -1.70 -11.73 -14.34
N SER A 126 -1.87 -11.10 -15.50
CA SER A 126 -1.89 -9.63 -15.63
C SER A 126 -2.99 -8.97 -14.80
N LEU A 127 -4.10 -9.65 -14.57
CA LEU A 127 -5.19 -9.18 -13.71
C LEU A 127 -4.80 -8.99 -12.24
N VAL A 128 -3.64 -9.47 -11.79
CA VAL A 128 -3.13 -9.25 -10.43
C VAL A 128 -3.08 -7.76 -10.07
N LEU A 129 -2.88 -6.89 -11.05
CA LEU A 129 -2.90 -5.45 -10.85
C LEU A 129 -4.27 -4.99 -10.33
N ASP A 130 -5.35 -5.48 -10.93
CA ASP A 130 -6.71 -5.05 -10.64
C ASP A 130 -7.37 -5.85 -9.52
N THR A 131 -7.04 -7.15 -9.40
CA THR A 131 -7.70 -8.03 -8.43
C THR A 131 -6.99 -8.10 -7.07
N ALA A 132 -5.71 -7.73 -7.00
CA ALA A 132 -4.93 -7.80 -5.77
C ALA A 132 -4.28 -6.46 -5.39
N LEU A 133 -3.51 -5.84 -6.30
CA LEU A 133 -2.76 -4.63 -5.96
C LEU A 133 -3.66 -3.41 -5.76
N ARG A 134 -4.54 -3.10 -6.70
CA ARG A 134 -5.45 -1.94 -6.55
C ARG A 134 -6.33 -2.02 -5.30
N PRO A 135 -6.96 -3.15 -4.94
CA PRO A 135 -7.69 -3.25 -3.70
C PRO A 135 -6.85 -2.99 -2.45
N LEU A 136 -5.59 -3.48 -2.41
CA LEU A 136 -4.68 -3.22 -1.30
C LEU A 136 -4.39 -1.72 -1.15
N PHE A 137 -4.02 -1.04 -2.23
CA PHE A 137 -3.72 0.39 -2.19
C PHE A 137 -4.96 1.27 -2.00
N SER A 138 -6.13 0.83 -2.47
CA SER A 138 -7.41 1.48 -2.14
C SER A 138 -7.72 1.41 -0.66
N TYR A 139 -7.46 0.28 0.00
CA TYR A 139 -7.62 0.15 1.44
C TYR A 139 -6.68 1.09 2.20
N LEU A 140 -5.44 1.26 1.73
CA LEU A 140 -4.46 2.20 2.28
C LEU A 140 -4.73 3.66 1.88
N LYS A 141 -5.83 3.92 1.14
CA LYS A 141 -6.26 5.24 0.63
C LYS A 141 -5.26 5.91 -0.32
N ALA A 142 -4.33 5.16 -0.89
CA ALA A 142 -3.41 5.69 -1.89
C ALA A 142 -4.14 6.10 -3.17
N LEU A 143 -3.67 7.16 -3.81
CA LEU A 143 -4.15 7.57 -5.12
C LEU A 143 -3.54 6.67 -6.20
N THR A 144 -4.11 5.47 -6.36
CA THR A 144 -3.61 4.50 -7.33
C THR A 144 -3.90 4.96 -8.75
N LEU A 145 -2.86 5.18 -9.55
CA LEU A 145 -3.00 5.64 -10.93
C LEU A 145 -3.71 4.58 -11.80
N PRO A 146 -4.52 5.01 -12.80
CA PRO A 146 -5.20 4.08 -13.71
C PRO A 146 -4.24 3.18 -14.49
N ILE A 147 -3.02 3.67 -14.76
CA ILE A 147 -1.99 2.96 -15.51
C ILE A 147 -1.11 2.18 -14.54
N GLY A 148 -1.23 0.85 -14.58
CA GLY A 148 -0.29 -0.07 -13.94
C GLY A 148 0.51 -0.83 -14.99
N VAL A 149 1.62 -1.47 -14.60
CA VAL A 149 2.48 -2.24 -15.52
C VAL A 149 2.62 -3.67 -15.05
N TYR A 150 2.15 -4.60 -15.87
CA TYR A 150 2.47 -6.02 -15.73
C TYR A 150 3.50 -6.42 -16.77
N ALA A 151 4.55 -7.15 -16.37
CA ALA A 151 5.54 -7.70 -17.30
C ALA A 151 5.64 -9.22 -17.13
N ALA A 152 5.22 -9.95 -18.15
CA ALA A 152 5.50 -11.38 -18.27
C ALA A 152 6.95 -11.62 -18.75
N THR A 153 7.42 -12.84 -18.65
CA THR A 153 8.78 -13.18 -19.10
C THR A 153 9.00 -12.86 -20.58
N GLU A 154 8.01 -13.11 -21.43
CA GLU A 154 8.07 -12.85 -22.88
C GLU A 154 8.02 -11.36 -23.24
N ASP A 155 7.41 -10.53 -22.40
CA ASP A 155 7.26 -9.08 -22.65
C ASP A 155 8.61 -8.34 -22.73
N TRP A 156 9.66 -8.88 -22.11
CA TRP A 156 10.97 -8.21 -22.05
C TRP A 156 11.66 -8.04 -23.41
N ALA A 157 11.24 -8.80 -24.39
CA ALA A 157 11.73 -8.70 -25.77
C ALA A 157 10.83 -7.80 -26.64
N ASP A 158 9.71 -7.29 -26.13
CA ASP A 158 8.69 -6.56 -26.86
C ASP A 158 8.76 -5.05 -26.55
N ALA A 159 8.77 -4.22 -27.60
CA ALA A 159 8.71 -2.76 -27.47
C ALA A 159 7.44 -2.24 -26.77
N SER A 160 6.37 -3.04 -26.74
CA SER A 160 5.13 -2.68 -26.05
C SER A 160 5.31 -2.55 -24.54
N LEU A 161 6.22 -3.31 -23.93
CA LEU A 161 6.55 -3.17 -22.52
C LEU A 161 7.18 -1.80 -22.24
N GLN A 162 8.12 -1.38 -23.08
CA GLN A 162 8.77 -0.08 -22.94
C GLN A 162 7.73 1.06 -23.03
N ALA A 163 6.80 1.00 -23.99
CA ALA A 163 5.74 1.98 -24.10
C ALA A 163 4.79 2.01 -22.89
N ARG A 164 4.53 0.86 -22.24
CA ARG A 164 3.76 0.77 -21.00
C ARG A 164 4.50 1.41 -19.82
N ILE A 165 5.80 1.16 -19.72
CA ILE A 165 6.70 1.75 -18.70
C ILE A 165 6.73 3.28 -18.85
N GLU A 166 6.93 3.78 -20.05
CA GLU A 166 6.98 5.22 -20.33
C GLU A 166 5.67 5.92 -19.99
N ARG A 167 4.53 5.31 -20.34
CA ARG A 167 3.21 5.86 -19.99
C ARG A 167 2.97 5.87 -18.48
N ALA A 168 3.38 4.84 -17.77
CA ALA A 168 3.24 4.78 -16.32
C ALA A 168 4.11 5.82 -15.62
N GLY A 169 5.37 5.97 -16.06
CA GLY A 169 6.27 7.01 -15.58
C GLY A 169 5.77 8.41 -15.86
N ALA A 170 5.27 8.66 -17.06
CA ALA A 170 4.70 9.96 -17.44
C ALA A 170 3.43 10.29 -16.63
N ALA A 171 2.58 9.28 -16.35
CA ALA A 171 1.39 9.48 -15.53
C ALA A 171 1.78 9.84 -14.09
N LEU A 172 2.79 9.18 -13.51
CA LEU A 172 3.28 9.53 -12.17
C LEU A 172 3.85 10.95 -12.16
N ALA A 173 4.75 11.27 -13.07
CA ALA A 173 5.34 12.61 -13.17
C ALA A 173 4.30 13.72 -13.34
N GLY A 174 3.24 13.46 -14.12
CA GLY A 174 2.13 14.39 -14.29
C GLY A 174 1.37 14.68 -13.00
N MET A 175 1.28 13.70 -12.10
CA MET A 175 0.69 13.91 -10.76
C MET A 175 1.62 14.71 -9.84
N LEU A 176 2.93 14.50 -9.93
CA LEU A 176 3.92 15.21 -9.11
C LEU A 176 4.01 16.70 -9.50
N GLY A 177 3.98 17.02 -10.79
CA GLY A 177 4.04 18.41 -11.28
C GLY A 177 2.74 19.20 -11.12
N ALA A 178 1.60 18.53 -10.91
CA ALA A 178 0.30 19.20 -10.73
C ALA A 178 0.08 19.76 -9.31
N GLY A 179 1.06 19.65 -8.43
CA GLY A 179 0.91 20.02 -7.02
C GLY A 179 -0.17 19.14 -6.37
N THR A 180 0.20 17.98 -5.88
CA THR A 180 -0.72 17.14 -5.09
C THR A 180 -1.28 17.97 -3.94
N PRO A 181 -2.62 18.04 -3.72
CA PRO A 181 -3.16 18.65 -2.52
C PRO A 181 -2.56 17.92 -1.33
N GLY A 182 -1.66 18.61 -0.61
CA GLY A 182 -0.83 18.18 0.50
C GLY A 182 -1.07 16.77 1.03
N HIS A 183 -0.13 15.88 0.80
CA HIS A 183 0.12 14.76 1.69
C HIS A 183 0.89 15.32 2.89
N ASP A 184 0.19 16.10 3.70
CA ASP A 184 0.70 16.46 5.01
C ASP A 184 0.62 15.20 5.86
N ALA A 185 1.75 14.55 6.05
CA ALA A 185 1.90 13.52 7.07
C ALA A 185 1.52 14.18 8.40
N ALA A 186 0.27 13.99 8.83
CA ALA A 186 -0.20 14.39 10.13
C ALA A 186 0.50 13.52 11.17
N GLY A 187 1.71 13.95 11.54
CA GLY A 187 2.33 13.48 12.77
C GLY A 187 1.37 13.81 13.93
N PRO A 188 1.34 12.97 14.98
CA PRO A 188 0.51 13.25 16.14
C PRO A 188 0.96 14.58 16.78
N GLY A 189 0.18 15.66 16.53
CA GLY A 189 0.37 16.94 17.18
C GLY A 189 0.09 16.82 18.68
N PRO A 190 0.91 17.45 19.54
CA PRO A 190 0.63 17.50 20.96
C PRO A 190 -0.66 18.30 21.21
N ALA A 191 -1.53 17.74 22.05
CA ALA A 191 -2.69 18.40 22.58
C ALA A 191 -2.23 19.52 23.53
N ASP A 192 -2.25 20.78 23.09
CA ASP A 192 -2.17 21.92 23.98
C ASP A 192 -3.49 22.68 23.96
N GLY A 193 -4.18 22.54 25.11
CA GLY A 193 -5.30 23.38 25.46
C GLY A 193 -4.78 24.72 25.99
N THR A 194 -5.27 25.81 25.44
CA THR A 194 -5.56 27.06 26.20
C THR A 194 -6.52 27.92 25.41
N GLY A 195 -7.55 28.30 26.12
CA GLY A 195 -8.75 28.96 25.72
C GLY A 195 -8.67 30.47 25.48
N SER A 196 -9.77 30.95 25.09
CA SER A 196 -10.45 32.24 25.42
C SER A 196 -11.41 32.57 24.27
N GLY A 197 -12.73 32.41 24.39
CA GLY A 197 -13.62 33.43 24.89
C GLY A 197 -14.27 34.25 23.78
N ALA A 198 -15.57 34.00 23.46
CA ALA A 198 -16.61 35.01 23.43
C ALA A 198 -17.96 34.45 22.91
N THR A 199 -18.89 34.44 23.82
CA THR A 199 -20.35 34.73 23.79
C THR A 199 -21.17 34.62 22.50
N GLY A 200 -22.28 33.83 22.60
CA GLY A 200 -23.43 33.89 21.71
C GLY A 200 -24.44 32.76 21.95
N ASP A 201 -25.32 32.98 22.87
CA ASP A 201 -26.65 32.54 23.22
C ASP A 201 -27.40 31.54 22.31
N GLY A 202 -28.06 30.56 22.95
CA GLY A 202 -29.35 30.05 22.50
C GLY A 202 -29.48 28.54 22.28
N GLY A 203 -30.06 27.80 23.24
CA GLY A 203 -30.83 26.60 22.95
C GLY A 203 -30.43 25.31 23.67
N SER A 204 -31.07 25.11 24.81
CA SER A 204 -31.08 23.91 25.65
C SER A 204 -31.45 22.60 24.92
N ALA A 205 -30.63 21.56 25.12
CA ALA A 205 -31.09 20.19 25.31
C ALA A 205 -30.01 19.36 26.01
N THR A 206 -30.28 19.06 27.24
CA THR A 206 -29.50 18.20 28.13
C THR A 206 -29.54 16.75 27.67
N VAL A 207 -28.38 16.12 27.43
CA VAL A 207 -28.20 14.69 27.62
C VAL A 207 -26.85 14.44 28.30
N ASP A 208 -26.94 13.68 29.35
CA ASP A 208 -25.99 13.33 30.38
C ASP A 208 -24.70 12.70 29.83
N ALA A 209 -23.56 13.29 30.18
CA ALA A 209 -22.24 12.74 29.89
C ALA A 209 -21.69 12.03 31.13
N SER A 210 -21.79 10.71 31.16
CA SER A 210 -21.06 9.92 32.15
C SER A 210 -19.74 9.44 31.56
N THR A 211 -18.69 10.12 31.93
CA THR A 211 -17.28 9.75 31.68
C THR A 211 -16.93 8.50 32.47
N LYS A 212 -16.49 7.44 31.81
CA LYS A 212 -15.69 6.37 32.44
C LYS A 212 -14.56 5.97 31.51
N SER A 213 -13.36 6.45 31.85
CA SER A 213 -12.10 5.86 31.44
C SER A 213 -11.99 4.44 31.97
N VAL A 214 -11.84 3.45 31.09
CA VAL A 214 -11.45 2.10 31.52
C VAL A 214 -10.37 1.62 30.55
N GLY A 215 -9.14 1.63 31.07
CA GLY A 215 -8.07 0.81 30.54
C GLY A 215 -8.43 -0.65 30.75
N ALA A 216 -8.77 -1.36 29.70
CA ALA A 216 -8.98 -2.80 29.75
C ALA A 216 -7.88 -3.49 28.97
N ARG A 217 -6.97 -4.13 29.69
CA ARG A 217 -6.13 -5.20 29.14
C ARG A 217 -7.07 -6.25 28.55
N ARG A 218 -6.95 -6.51 27.23
CA ARG A 218 -7.67 -7.62 26.59
C ARG A 218 -7.08 -8.92 27.12
N ASP A 219 -7.87 -9.58 27.95
CA ASP A 219 -7.70 -10.98 28.33
C ASP A 219 -7.86 -11.84 27.06
N MET A 220 -6.77 -12.49 26.64
CA MET A 220 -6.78 -13.46 25.56
C MET A 220 -7.13 -14.84 26.13
N SER A 221 -8.38 -15.01 26.52
CA SER A 221 -8.94 -16.34 26.72
C SER A 221 -9.28 -16.98 25.38
N PRO A 222 -9.01 -18.28 25.16
CA PRO A 222 -9.31 -18.94 23.90
C PRO A 222 -10.84 -18.90 23.66
N ARG A 223 -11.23 -18.35 22.50
CA ARG A 223 -12.62 -18.38 22.04
C ARG A 223 -13.10 -19.83 22.04
N SER A 224 -14.15 -20.10 22.82
CA SER A 224 -14.74 -21.42 22.91
C SER A 224 -15.19 -21.90 21.53
N GLU A 225 -14.86 -23.13 21.19
CA GLU A 225 -15.20 -23.84 19.93
C GLU A 225 -16.71 -23.92 19.62
N ARG A 226 -17.56 -23.33 20.44
CA ARG A 226 -19.04 -23.33 20.26
C ARG A 226 -19.55 -22.29 19.27
N SER A 227 -18.82 -21.21 19.03
CA SER A 227 -19.33 -20.14 18.15
C SER A 227 -19.24 -20.45 16.65
N ALA A 228 -18.30 -21.32 16.24
CA ALA A 228 -18.12 -21.65 14.83
C ALA A 228 -19.10 -22.73 14.32
N ARG A 229 -19.75 -23.50 15.20
CA ARG A 229 -20.72 -24.53 14.83
C ARG A 229 -22.15 -24.00 14.60
N ASP A 230 -22.53 -22.91 15.25
CA ASP A 230 -23.87 -22.34 15.11
C ASP A 230 -24.06 -21.50 13.84
N GLU A 231 -22.97 -20.96 13.31
CA GLU A 231 -23.02 -20.08 12.10
C GLU A 231 -23.33 -20.87 10.81
N PHE A 232 -23.11 -22.19 10.81
CA PHE A 232 -23.36 -23.08 9.67
C PHE A 232 -24.44 -24.13 9.94
N ALA A 233 -25.18 -24.01 11.02
CA ALA A 233 -26.20 -25.01 11.45
C ALA A 233 -27.39 -25.18 10.47
N GLY A 234 -27.50 -24.38 9.41
CA GLY A 234 -28.54 -24.49 8.40
C GLY A 234 -28.00 -24.71 6.97
N VAL A 235 -26.70 -24.91 6.81
CA VAL A 235 -26.11 -25.13 5.47
C VAL A 235 -26.11 -26.63 5.19
N PRO A 236 -26.78 -27.11 4.10
CA PRO A 236 -26.73 -28.51 3.69
C PRO A 236 -25.29 -28.96 3.47
N ASN A 237 -24.93 -30.16 3.87
CA ASN A 237 -23.60 -30.70 3.60
C ASN A 237 -23.40 -30.91 2.07
N PHE A 238 -22.16 -31.03 1.65
CA PHE A 238 -21.82 -31.12 0.23
C PHE A 238 -22.43 -32.35 -0.46
N GLU A 239 -22.61 -33.47 0.25
CA GLU A 239 -23.20 -34.69 -0.30
C GLU A 239 -24.69 -34.54 -0.55
N ASP A 240 -25.42 -33.84 0.32
CA ASP A 240 -26.83 -33.52 0.13
C ASP A 240 -27.06 -32.59 -1.07
N LEU A 241 -26.15 -31.63 -1.27
CA LEU A 241 -26.18 -30.77 -2.45
C LEU A 241 -25.90 -31.53 -3.76
N LEU A 242 -24.97 -32.47 -3.73
CA LEU A 242 -24.70 -33.35 -4.89
C LEU A 242 -25.85 -34.29 -5.20
N ALA A 243 -26.54 -34.80 -4.20
CA ALA A 243 -27.72 -35.66 -4.40
C ALA A 243 -28.87 -34.88 -5.05
N ALA A 244 -29.09 -33.62 -4.68
CA ALA A 244 -30.11 -32.75 -5.26
C ALA A 244 -29.88 -32.38 -6.72
N VAL A 245 -28.64 -32.44 -7.20
CA VAL A 245 -28.28 -32.12 -8.62
C VAL A 245 -28.34 -33.38 -9.53
N ARG A 246 -28.35 -34.56 -8.94
CA ARG A 246 -28.37 -35.84 -9.68
C ARG A 246 -29.76 -36.48 -9.86
N GLY A 247 -30.77 -35.91 -9.26
CA GLY A 247 -32.18 -36.33 -9.40
C GLY A 247 -32.91 -35.41 -10.35
#